data_1e2eef58eec698266fbf510840b0fb20
#
_entry.id   1e2eef58eec698266fbf510840b0fb20
#
_cell.length_a   1.000
_cell.length_b   1.000
_cell.length_c   1.000
_cell.angle_alpha   90.00
_cell.angle_beta   90.00
_cell.angle_gamma   90.00
#
_symmetry.space_group_name_H-M   'P 1'
#
loop_
_entity.id
_entity.type
_entity.pdbx_description
1 polymer ?
#
loop_
_entity_poly.entity_id
_entity_poly.type
_entity_poly.pdbx_seq_one_letter_code
_entity_poly.pdbx_strand_id
1 'polypeptide(L)' 'LSAQEAAEEAVMLGLRLTDGIGVAALAQRGVALDAQKLATLKQDGLLARRDDVVQATDKGRLLLDYIIGRLLV' A
#
# COMPACT_ATOMS: atom_id res chain seq x y z
N LEU A 1 -10.06 -16.64 5.28
CA LEU A 1 -9.91 -15.38 4.56
C LEU A 1 -9.77 -15.65 3.07
N SER A 2 -10.40 -14.80 2.25
CA SER A 2 -10.16 -14.85 0.82
C SER A 2 -8.79 -14.26 0.51
N ALA A 3 -8.27 -14.52 -0.70
CA ALA A 3 -7.01 -13.95 -1.13
C ALA A 3 -7.06 -12.41 -1.12
N GLN A 4 -8.22 -11.85 -1.49
CA GLN A 4 -8.42 -10.41 -1.50
C GLN A 4 -8.36 -9.84 -0.08
N GLU A 5 -9.01 -10.48 0.88
CA GLU A 5 -9.00 -10.02 2.27
C GLU A 5 -7.61 -10.13 2.88
N ALA A 6 -6.89 -11.21 2.57
CA ALA A 6 -5.52 -11.37 3.04
C ALA A 6 -4.60 -10.29 2.47
N ALA A 7 -4.79 -9.93 1.19
CA ALA A 7 -4.04 -8.88 0.55
C ALA A 7 -4.31 -7.52 1.19
N GLU A 8 -5.58 -7.20 1.44
CA GLU A 8 -5.97 -5.96 2.09
C GLU A 8 -5.36 -5.84 3.48
N GLU A 9 -5.41 -6.92 4.25
CA GLU A 9 -4.85 -6.94 5.58
C GLU A 9 -3.33 -6.74 5.56
N ALA A 10 -2.64 -7.42 4.65
CA ALA A 10 -1.19 -7.28 4.53
C ALA A 10 -0.78 -5.85 4.20
N VAL A 11 -1.49 -5.21 3.26
CA VAL A 11 -1.20 -3.83 2.86
C VAL A 11 -1.52 -2.88 4.00
N MET A 12 -2.65 -3.06 4.67
CA MET A 12 -3.05 -2.21 5.78
C MET A 12 -2.05 -2.26 6.92
N LEU A 13 -1.61 -3.45 7.31
CA LEU A 13 -0.64 -3.60 8.37
C LEU A 13 0.69 -2.95 8.00
N GLY A 14 1.14 -3.15 6.76
CA GLY A 14 2.39 -2.56 6.31
C GLY A 14 2.35 -1.04 6.28
N LEU A 15 1.23 -0.47 5.83
CA LEU A 15 1.10 0.99 5.76
C LEU A 15 0.93 1.65 7.12
N ARG A 16 0.40 0.91 8.11
CA ARG A 16 0.30 1.44 9.48
C ARG A 16 1.64 1.53 10.17
N LEU A 17 2.57 0.65 9.79
CA LEU A 17 3.90 0.63 10.38
C LEU A 17 4.76 1.70 9.73
N THR A 18 5.64 2.30 10.52
CA THR A 18 6.53 3.33 10.02
C THR A 18 7.52 2.80 9.00
N ASP A 19 7.78 1.51 9.02
CA ASP A 19 8.72 0.88 8.10
C ASP A 19 8.14 0.68 6.69
N GLY A 20 6.82 0.73 6.55
CA GLY A 20 6.17 0.57 5.26
C GLY A 20 6.10 -0.88 4.79
N ILE A 21 5.85 -1.05 3.49
CA ILE A 21 5.73 -2.37 2.87
C ILE A 21 6.68 -2.49 1.69
N GLY A 22 7.29 -3.68 1.56
CA GLY A 22 8.11 -3.98 0.39
C GLY A 22 7.25 -4.47 -0.76
N VAL A 23 7.38 -3.83 -1.92
CA VAL A 23 6.59 -4.21 -3.10
C VAL A 23 6.94 -5.63 -3.55
N ALA A 24 8.23 -5.98 -3.55
CA ALA A 24 8.67 -7.33 -3.92
C ALA A 24 8.15 -8.38 -2.95
N ALA A 25 8.13 -8.07 -1.65
CA ALA A 25 7.62 -8.99 -0.65
C ALA A 25 6.13 -9.27 -0.85
N LEU A 26 5.36 -8.25 -1.22
CA LEU A 26 3.94 -8.43 -1.54
C LEU A 26 3.77 -9.28 -2.80
N ALA A 27 4.58 -9.05 -3.82
CA ALA A 27 4.51 -9.81 -5.05
C ALA A 27 4.76 -11.30 -4.80
N GLN A 28 5.67 -11.63 -3.89
CA GLN A 28 5.93 -13.02 -3.52
C GLN A 28 4.74 -13.69 -2.85
N ARG A 29 3.86 -12.89 -2.25
CA ARG A 29 2.62 -13.39 -1.64
C ARG A 29 1.45 -13.40 -2.62
N GLY A 30 1.71 -13.05 -3.87
CA GLY A 30 0.66 -12.98 -4.89
C GLY A 30 -0.09 -11.65 -4.90
N VAL A 31 0.42 -10.64 -4.22
CA VAL A 31 -0.20 -9.31 -4.18
C VAL A 31 0.58 -8.38 -5.09
N ALA A 32 -0.01 -8.04 -6.23
CA ALA A 32 0.60 -7.11 -7.17
C ALA A 32 -0.07 -5.74 -7.02
N LEU A 33 0.74 -4.72 -6.77
CA LEU A 33 0.24 -3.35 -6.69
C LEU A 33 0.37 -2.69 -8.05
N ASP A 34 -0.68 -1.97 -8.46
CA ASP A 34 -0.70 -1.27 -9.73
C ASP A 34 0.23 -0.05 -9.63
N ALA A 35 1.22 0.01 -10.52
CA ALA A 35 2.22 1.08 -10.50
C ALA A 35 1.58 2.46 -10.75
N GLN A 36 0.54 2.52 -11.58
CA GLN A 36 -0.14 3.77 -11.88
C GLN A 36 -0.92 4.26 -10.66
N LYS A 37 -1.58 3.36 -9.95
CA LYS A 37 -2.31 3.72 -8.73
C LYS A 37 -1.35 4.16 -7.64
N LEU A 38 -0.21 3.49 -7.51
CA LEU A 38 0.83 3.91 -6.58
C LEU A 38 1.33 5.32 -6.91
N ALA A 39 1.58 5.59 -8.18
CA ALA A 39 2.06 6.90 -8.62
C ALA A 39 1.03 7.99 -8.31
N THR A 40 -0.25 7.72 -8.55
CA THR A 40 -1.32 8.66 -8.28
C THR A 40 -1.40 8.98 -6.79
N LEU A 41 -1.36 7.96 -5.93
CA LEU A 41 -1.43 8.17 -4.48
C LEU A 41 -0.20 8.91 -3.95
N LYS A 42 0.96 8.63 -4.55
CA LYS A 42 2.19 9.34 -4.21
C LYS A 42 2.08 10.81 -4.60
N GLN A 43 1.54 11.09 -5.78
CA GLN A 43 1.35 12.45 -6.26
C GLN A 43 0.38 13.22 -5.38
N ASP A 44 -0.65 12.53 -4.86
CA ASP A 44 -1.63 13.12 -3.95
C ASP A 44 -1.08 13.37 -2.55
N GLY A 45 0.16 12.92 -2.29
CA GLY A 45 0.79 13.11 -0.98
C GLY A 45 0.35 12.11 0.07
N LEU A 46 -0.30 11.01 -0.33
CA LEU A 46 -0.78 10.00 0.59
C LEU A 46 0.23 8.88 0.83
N LEU A 47 1.07 8.61 -0.16
CA LEU A 47 2.11 7.60 -0.07
C LEU A 47 3.47 8.20 -0.40
N ALA A 48 4.51 7.63 0.20
CA ALA A 48 5.89 7.92 -0.14
C ALA A 48 6.56 6.61 -0.52
N ARG A 49 7.44 6.66 -1.51
CA ARG A 49 8.16 5.47 -1.94
C ARG A 49 9.66 5.72 -1.83
N ARG A 50 10.36 4.76 -1.23
CA ARG A 50 11.82 4.76 -1.18
C ARG A 50 12.28 3.39 -1.67
N ASP A 51 12.93 3.34 -2.83
CA ASP A 51 13.35 2.10 -3.49
C ASP A 51 12.16 1.15 -3.64
N ASP A 52 12.20 0.00 -2.96
CA ASP A 52 11.15 -1.01 -3.02
C ASP A 52 10.12 -0.87 -1.91
N VAL A 53 10.27 0.11 -1.03
CA VAL A 53 9.40 0.26 0.14
C VAL A 53 8.42 1.40 -0.07
N VAL A 54 7.14 1.13 0.21
CA VAL A 54 6.07 2.11 0.15
C VAL A 54 5.59 2.38 1.57
N GLN A 55 5.51 3.64 1.94
CA GLN A 55 5.06 4.08 3.27
C GLN A 55 3.90 5.04 3.13
N ALA A 56 2.99 5.04 4.10
CA ALA A 56 1.97 6.07 4.18
C ALA A 56 2.59 7.33 4.79
N THR A 57 2.26 8.47 4.20
CA THR A 57 2.60 9.77 4.80
C THR A 57 1.70 10.01 6.00
N ASP A 58 1.94 11.07 6.78
CA ASP A 58 1.05 11.43 7.88
C ASP A 58 -0.38 11.63 7.39
N LYS A 59 -0.52 12.30 6.25
CA LYS A 59 -1.83 12.48 5.62
C LYS A 59 -2.43 11.14 5.19
N GLY A 60 -1.60 10.25 4.63
CA GLY A 60 -2.05 8.93 4.18
C GLY A 60 -2.53 8.06 5.31
N ARG A 61 -1.91 8.16 6.49
CA ARG A 61 -2.33 7.36 7.65
C ARG A 61 -3.74 7.67 8.09
N LEU A 62 -4.20 8.89 7.87
CA LEU A 62 -5.56 9.30 8.17
C LEU A 62 -6.56 8.75 7.15
N LEU A 63 -6.08 8.29 6.00
CA LEU A 63 -6.92 7.86 4.88
C LEU A 63 -6.57 6.45 4.42
N LEU A 64 -6.17 5.57 5.33
CA LEU A 64 -5.75 4.21 4.97
C LEU A 64 -6.82 3.43 4.24
N ASP A 65 -8.07 3.53 4.68
CA ASP A 65 -9.17 2.83 4.01
C ASP A 65 -9.33 3.28 2.56
N TYR A 66 -9.19 4.57 2.32
CA TYR A 66 -9.23 5.13 0.97
C TYR A 66 -8.08 4.59 0.13
N ILE A 67 -6.87 4.59 0.69
CA ILE A 67 -5.69 4.12 -0.01
C ILE A 67 -5.84 2.65 -0.40
N ILE A 68 -6.28 1.81 0.53
CA ILE A 68 -6.43 0.39 0.29
C ILE A 68 -7.48 0.13 -0.78
N GLY A 69 -8.58 0.84 -0.72
CA GLY A 69 -9.61 0.74 -1.75
C GLY A 69 -9.10 1.11 -3.13
N ARG A 70 -8.18 2.06 -3.21
CA ARG A 70 -7.60 2.48 -4.49
C ARG A 70 -6.54 1.50 -5.00
N LEU A 71 -5.73 0.94 -4.10
CA LEU A 71 -4.64 0.06 -4.50
C LEU A 71 -5.11 -1.32 -4.92
N LEU A 72 -6.14 -1.84 -4.28
CA LEU A 72 -6.55 -3.24 -4.43
C LEU A 72 -7.83 -3.44 -5.23
N VAL A 73 -8.39 -2.40 -5.77
CA VAL A 73 -9.62 -2.49 -6.61
C VAL A 73 -9.27 -2.39 -8.07
#